data_8da72ee268c8f06bacfc206f3707e823
#
_entry.id   8da72ee268c8f06bacfc206f3707e823
#
_cell.length_a   1.000
_cell.length_b   1.000
_cell.length_c   1.000
_cell.angle_alpha   90.00
_cell.angle_beta   90.00
_cell.angle_gamma   90.00
#
_symmetry.space_group_name_H-M   'P 1'
#
loop_
_entity.id
_entity.type
_entity.pdbx_description
1 polymer ?
#
loop_
_entity_poly.entity_id
_entity_poly.type
_entity_poly.pdbx_seq_one_letter_code
_entity_poly.pdbx_strand_id
1 'polypeptide(L)'
;MHAEEETIVRYRLTVNRKIRKVEAEPDTPLLWVLRDGLKLTGTKYGCGIGVCGACTVLHGGKAARSCQVSVQSAVGRHITTIEGLSPDGGHRCRRAWLEEDVAQCGYCQPGMILEAAALLAEKPRPSDADVDGAFSDHVCRCGTYPRIRRAVHRAAAMGARS
;
A
#
# COMPACT_ATOMS: atom_id res chain seq x y z
N MET A 1 29.91 15.43 -21.47
CA MET A 1 28.86 15.36 -20.40
C MET A 1 27.59 15.88 -21.06
N HIS A 2 26.74 14.96 -21.52
CA HIS A 2 25.41 15.33 -22.01
C HIS A 2 24.52 15.50 -20.77
N ALA A 3 24.05 16.73 -20.52
CA ALA A 3 22.94 16.94 -19.60
C ALA A 3 21.72 16.26 -20.25
N GLU A 4 21.24 15.17 -19.70
CA GLU A 4 19.95 14.62 -20.06
C GLU A 4 18.92 15.70 -19.71
N GLU A 5 18.21 16.21 -20.71
CA GLU A 5 17.12 17.15 -20.50
C GLU A 5 16.05 16.44 -19.66
N GLU A 6 15.90 16.87 -18.41
CA GLU A 6 14.82 16.39 -17.53
C GLU A 6 13.47 16.73 -18.17
N THR A 7 12.84 15.72 -18.77
CA THR A 7 11.58 15.88 -19.47
C THR A 7 10.41 15.76 -18.49
N ILE A 8 9.98 16.87 -17.90
CA ILE A 8 8.79 16.93 -17.06
C ILE A 8 7.53 16.71 -17.91
N VAL A 9 6.76 15.69 -17.57
CA VAL A 9 5.52 15.31 -18.26
C VAL A 9 4.33 15.45 -17.30
N ARG A 10 3.19 15.88 -17.87
CA ARG A 10 1.91 15.94 -17.13
C ARG A 10 1.18 14.61 -17.21
N TYR A 11 0.88 14.03 -16.05
CA TYR A 11 0.13 12.78 -15.91
C TYR A 11 -1.24 13.02 -15.28
N ARG A 12 -2.20 12.20 -15.67
CA ARG A 12 -3.51 12.08 -15.02
C ARG A 12 -3.58 10.70 -14.36
N LEU A 13 -3.52 10.67 -13.05
CA LEU A 13 -3.59 9.45 -12.25
C LEU A 13 -4.94 9.35 -11.55
N THR A 14 -5.50 8.16 -11.47
CA THR A 14 -6.67 7.90 -10.63
C THR A 14 -6.20 7.42 -9.26
N VAL A 15 -6.18 8.33 -8.28
CA VAL A 15 -5.73 8.04 -6.91
C VAL A 15 -6.90 8.22 -5.94
N ASN A 16 -7.19 7.18 -5.17
CA ASN A 16 -8.29 7.17 -4.20
C ASN A 16 -9.63 7.60 -4.83
N ARG A 17 -9.94 7.02 -5.99
CA ARG A 17 -11.15 7.30 -6.80
C ARG A 17 -11.26 8.74 -7.33
N LYS A 18 -10.19 9.53 -7.25
CA LYS A 18 -10.15 10.91 -7.77
C LYS A 18 -9.08 11.05 -8.84
N ILE A 19 -9.39 11.77 -9.90
CA ILE A 19 -8.39 12.12 -10.93
C ILE A 19 -7.47 13.20 -10.34
N ARG A 20 -6.17 12.92 -10.34
CA ARG A 20 -5.11 13.82 -9.91
C ARG A 20 -4.22 14.17 -11.08
N LYS A 21 -3.90 15.43 -11.24
CA LYS A 21 -2.91 15.92 -12.21
C LYS A 21 -1.59 16.08 -11.49
N VAL A 22 -0.53 15.51 -12.02
CA VAL A 22 0.83 15.58 -11.46
C VAL A 22 1.81 15.86 -12.57
N GLU A 23 2.91 16.51 -12.25
CA GLU A 23 4.04 16.76 -13.14
C GLU A 23 5.25 16.03 -12.58
N ALA A 24 5.88 15.21 -13.39
CA ALA A 24 7.02 14.40 -12.98
C ALA A 24 7.76 13.88 -14.21
N GLU A 25 8.99 13.43 -14.03
CA GLU A 25 9.70 12.65 -15.05
C GLU A 25 9.05 11.26 -15.19
N PRO A 26 9.11 10.64 -16.38
CA PRO A 26 8.44 9.37 -16.66
C PRO A 26 8.81 8.22 -15.71
N ASP A 27 10.04 8.15 -15.26
CA ASP A 27 10.60 7.12 -14.39
C ASP A 27 10.46 7.46 -12.89
N THR A 28 9.98 8.67 -12.54
CA THR A 28 9.77 9.05 -11.15
C THR A 28 8.97 7.98 -10.42
N PRO A 29 9.49 7.42 -9.30
CA PRO A 29 8.76 6.45 -8.52
C PRO A 29 7.41 7.01 -8.02
N LEU A 30 6.35 6.22 -8.18
CA LEU A 30 5.01 6.58 -7.73
C LEU A 30 4.98 6.98 -6.25
N LEU A 31 5.85 6.40 -5.44
CA LEU A 31 6.03 6.76 -4.02
C LEU A 31 6.21 8.25 -3.81
N TRP A 32 7.09 8.90 -4.59
CA TRP A 32 7.37 10.33 -4.44
C TRP A 32 6.24 11.19 -5.00
N VAL A 33 5.62 10.75 -6.09
CA VAL A 33 4.42 11.41 -6.63
C VAL A 33 3.30 11.43 -5.59
N LEU A 34 3.07 10.32 -4.89
CA LEU A 34 2.06 10.23 -3.84
C LEU A 34 2.41 11.11 -2.63
N ARG A 35 3.65 11.02 -2.13
CA ARG A 35 4.06 11.71 -0.91
C ARG A 35 4.29 13.20 -1.12
N ASP A 36 5.10 13.54 -2.14
CA ASP A 36 5.58 14.91 -2.33
C ASP A 36 4.65 15.70 -3.25
N GLY A 37 4.18 15.08 -4.32
CA GLY A 37 3.26 15.71 -5.26
C GLY A 37 1.83 15.84 -4.71
N LEU A 38 1.27 14.74 -4.18
CA LEU A 38 -0.12 14.69 -3.73
C LEU A 38 -0.30 14.83 -2.20
N LYS A 39 0.78 14.92 -1.43
CA LYS A 39 0.80 15.03 0.03
C LYS A 39 0.11 13.85 0.76
N LEU A 40 0.05 12.67 0.10
CA LEU A 40 -0.46 11.42 0.68
C LEU A 40 0.65 10.71 1.45
N THR A 41 0.95 11.18 2.65
CA THR A 41 2.09 10.75 3.45
C THR A 41 1.88 9.44 4.22
N GLY A 42 0.68 8.85 4.14
CA GLY A 42 0.38 7.52 4.68
C GLY A 42 1.21 6.41 4.03
N THR A 43 1.49 6.51 2.72
CA THR A 43 2.45 5.65 2.04
C THR A 43 3.87 5.99 2.51
N LYS A 44 4.63 5.00 3.02
CA LYS A 44 5.91 5.25 3.70
C LYS A 44 7.12 4.89 2.83
N TYR A 45 8.19 5.66 2.93
CA TYR A 45 9.50 5.30 2.38
C TYR A 45 10.26 4.43 3.40
N GLY A 46 10.91 3.39 2.93
CA GLY A 46 11.80 2.56 3.73
C GLY A 46 13.07 2.23 2.96
N CYS A 47 13.07 1.10 2.21
CA CYS A 47 14.26 0.66 1.48
C CYS A 47 14.47 1.33 0.11
N GLY A 48 13.41 1.74 -0.58
CA GLY A 48 13.46 2.27 -1.95
C GLY A 48 13.69 1.23 -3.06
N ILE A 49 13.91 -0.04 -2.68
CA ILE A 49 14.29 -1.14 -3.59
C ILE A 49 13.27 -2.30 -3.62
N GLY A 50 12.05 -2.06 -3.15
CA GLY A 50 10.95 -3.04 -3.23
C GLY A 50 10.93 -4.12 -2.15
N VAL A 51 11.87 -4.15 -1.18
CA VAL A 51 12.08 -5.27 -0.26
C VAL A 51 11.26 -5.15 1.04
N CYS A 52 11.03 -3.93 1.56
CA CYS A 52 10.52 -3.77 2.94
C CYS A 52 9.00 -3.65 3.06
N GLY A 53 8.27 -3.47 1.98
CA GLY A 53 6.81 -3.34 1.97
C GLY A 53 6.22 -2.05 2.53
N ALA A 54 7.01 -1.13 3.11
CA ALA A 54 6.49 0.10 3.72
C ALA A 54 5.74 1.00 2.74
N CYS A 55 6.11 0.96 1.45
CA CYS A 55 5.53 1.77 0.37
C CYS A 55 4.38 1.07 -0.37
N THR A 56 3.84 -0.03 0.14
CA THR A 56 2.76 -0.77 -0.53
C THR A 56 1.54 0.11 -0.74
N VAL A 57 1.01 0.04 -1.95
CA VAL A 57 -0.28 0.60 -2.39
C VAL A 57 -1.07 -0.48 -3.12
N LEU A 58 -2.38 -0.29 -3.33
CA LEU A 58 -3.10 -1.12 -4.28
C LEU A 58 -3.01 -0.46 -5.66
N HIS A 59 -2.46 -1.18 -6.61
CA HIS A 59 -2.32 -0.77 -8.01
C HIS A 59 -3.18 -1.70 -8.87
N GLY A 60 -4.30 -1.19 -9.37
CA GLY A 60 -5.29 -2.03 -10.04
C GLY A 60 -5.88 -3.12 -9.13
N GLY A 61 -6.01 -2.85 -7.83
CA GLY A 61 -6.55 -3.80 -6.84
C GLY A 61 -5.52 -4.78 -6.25
N LYS A 62 -4.31 -4.85 -6.79
CA LYS A 62 -3.22 -5.73 -6.31
C LYS A 62 -2.20 -4.94 -5.50
N ALA A 63 -1.60 -5.57 -4.51
CA ALA A 63 -0.52 -4.98 -3.74
C ALA A 63 0.71 -4.74 -4.64
N ALA A 64 1.27 -3.54 -4.56
CA ALA A 64 2.46 -3.16 -5.33
C ALA A 64 3.36 -2.23 -4.50
N ARG A 65 4.66 -2.36 -4.70
CA ARG A 65 5.69 -1.51 -4.07
C ARG A 65 5.82 -0.21 -4.86
N SER A 66 5.21 0.86 -4.39
CA SER A 66 5.18 2.14 -5.12
C SER A 66 6.56 2.75 -5.39
N CYS A 67 7.60 2.34 -4.65
CA CYS A 67 8.98 2.71 -4.94
C CYS A 67 9.55 2.04 -6.20
N GLN A 68 8.90 0.99 -6.73
CA GLN A 68 9.29 0.25 -7.93
C GLN A 68 8.34 0.47 -9.11
N VAL A 69 7.28 1.22 -8.91
CA VAL A 69 6.31 1.58 -9.96
C VAL A 69 6.64 2.98 -10.43
N SER A 70 6.95 3.16 -11.72
CA SER A 70 7.11 4.50 -12.29
C SER A 70 5.77 5.21 -12.46
N VAL A 71 5.78 6.55 -12.43
CA VAL A 71 4.55 7.34 -12.65
C VAL A 71 3.94 7.05 -14.02
N GLN A 72 4.75 6.86 -15.04
CA GLN A 72 4.30 6.52 -16.38
C GLN A 72 3.56 5.18 -16.41
N SER A 73 4.07 4.16 -15.72
CA SER A 73 3.45 2.82 -15.67
C SER A 73 2.17 2.79 -14.82
N ALA A 74 1.97 3.78 -13.98
CA ALA A 74 0.78 3.92 -13.15
C ALA A 74 -0.43 4.52 -13.88
N VAL A 75 -0.22 5.10 -15.07
CA VAL A 75 -1.29 5.68 -15.88
C VAL A 75 -2.31 4.61 -16.29
N GLY A 76 -3.60 4.96 -16.22
CA GLY A 76 -4.68 4.03 -16.57
C GLY A 76 -5.03 2.97 -15.50
N ARG A 77 -4.32 2.96 -14.38
CA ARG A 77 -4.61 2.07 -13.25
C ARG A 77 -5.19 2.85 -12.06
N HIS A 78 -6.08 2.21 -11.31
CA HIS A 78 -6.56 2.76 -10.06
C HIS A 78 -5.52 2.53 -8.95
N ILE A 79 -5.12 3.61 -8.29
CA ILE A 79 -4.19 3.57 -7.17
C ILE A 79 -5.00 3.82 -5.89
N THR A 80 -4.88 2.93 -4.91
CA THR A 80 -5.46 3.13 -3.58
C THR A 80 -4.35 3.16 -2.55
N THR A 81 -4.26 4.26 -1.82
CA THR A 81 -3.38 4.42 -0.66
C THR A 81 -4.15 4.14 0.62
N ILE A 82 -3.46 4.14 1.76
CA ILE A 82 -4.11 3.90 3.06
C ILE A 82 -5.19 4.93 3.37
N GLU A 83 -5.04 6.17 2.90
CA GLU A 83 -6.03 7.24 3.05
C GLU A 83 -7.32 6.96 2.25
N GLY A 84 -7.20 6.23 1.14
CA GLY A 84 -8.32 5.91 0.26
C GLY A 84 -8.92 4.54 0.47
N LEU A 85 -8.29 3.67 1.27
CA LEU A 85 -8.79 2.32 1.52
C LEU A 85 -10.17 2.35 2.19
N SER A 86 -10.35 3.26 3.14
CA SER A 86 -11.62 3.48 3.84
C SER A 86 -11.61 4.88 4.45
N PRO A 87 -12.16 5.88 3.78
CA PRO A 87 -12.19 7.24 4.29
C PRO A 87 -12.94 7.38 5.63
N ASP A 88 -13.94 6.53 5.85
CA ASP A 88 -14.73 6.43 7.09
C ASP A 88 -14.06 5.59 8.19
N GLY A 89 -12.92 4.95 7.90
CA GLY A 89 -12.23 4.05 8.82
C GLY A 89 -12.86 2.66 8.96
N GLY A 90 -13.98 2.38 8.28
CA GLY A 90 -14.78 1.16 8.44
C GLY A 90 -14.21 -0.11 7.80
N HIS A 91 -13.12 -0.02 7.01
CA HIS A 91 -12.56 -1.20 6.34
C HIS A 91 -12.15 -2.30 7.33
N ARG A 92 -12.58 -3.55 7.07
CA ARG A 92 -12.36 -4.70 7.97
C ARG A 92 -10.91 -4.89 8.41
N CYS A 93 -9.94 -4.67 7.53
CA CYS A 93 -8.53 -4.77 7.90
C CYS A 93 -8.12 -3.70 8.91
N ARG A 94 -8.57 -2.45 8.75
CA ARG A 94 -8.28 -1.39 9.73
C ARG A 94 -8.89 -1.68 11.09
N ARG A 95 -10.15 -2.13 11.11
CA ARG A 95 -10.85 -2.52 12.34
C ARG A 95 -10.13 -3.67 13.05
N ALA A 96 -9.78 -4.73 12.32
CA ALA A 96 -9.05 -5.86 12.86
C ALA A 96 -7.68 -5.46 13.43
N TRP A 97 -6.96 -4.52 12.77
CA TRP A 97 -5.69 -3.96 13.26
C TRP A 97 -5.84 -3.26 14.60
N LEU A 98 -6.93 -2.52 14.79
CA LEU A 98 -7.24 -1.85 16.06
C LEU A 98 -7.62 -2.86 17.14
N GLU A 99 -8.49 -3.83 16.82
CA GLU A 99 -8.97 -4.84 17.78
C GLU A 99 -7.85 -5.78 18.25
N GLU A 100 -6.84 -6.07 17.40
CA GLU A 100 -5.67 -6.89 17.76
C GLU A 100 -4.49 -6.07 18.31
N ASP A 101 -4.65 -4.76 18.47
CA ASP A 101 -3.59 -3.84 18.93
C ASP A 101 -2.25 -4.10 18.22
N VAL A 102 -2.31 -4.14 16.88
CA VAL A 102 -1.16 -4.57 16.06
C VAL A 102 -0.01 -3.58 16.12
N ALA A 103 -0.31 -2.29 16.05
CA ALA A 103 0.71 -1.26 15.87
C ALA A 103 1.51 -1.00 17.17
N GLN A 104 2.83 -0.84 17.01
CA GLN A 104 3.69 -0.19 17.99
C GLN A 104 4.11 1.17 17.45
N CYS A 105 5.25 1.29 16.73
CA CYS A 105 5.64 2.57 16.13
C CYS A 105 4.70 3.02 15.00
N GLY A 106 3.96 2.11 14.37
CA GLY A 106 2.98 2.39 13.32
C GLY A 106 3.56 2.57 11.92
N TYR A 107 4.88 2.68 11.75
CA TYR A 107 5.48 3.08 10.48
C TYR A 107 5.19 2.12 9.31
N CYS A 108 5.32 0.81 9.50
CA CYS A 108 5.07 -0.19 8.47
C CYS A 108 3.58 -0.51 8.26
N GLN A 109 2.72 -0.11 9.19
CA GLN A 109 1.33 -0.59 9.24
C GLN A 109 0.47 -0.18 8.03
N PRO A 110 0.60 1.02 7.44
CA PRO A 110 -0.15 1.36 6.23
C PRO A 110 0.09 0.37 5.09
N GLY A 111 1.36 0.00 4.85
CA GLY A 111 1.70 -0.99 3.82
C GLY A 111 1.15 -2.38 4.14
N MET A 112 1.25 -2.81 5.39
CA MET A 112 0.75 -4.12 5.83
C MET A 112 -0.78 -4.22 5.78
N ILE A 113 -1.50 -3.15 6.10
CA ILE A 113 -2.97 -3.11 5.98
C ILE A 113 -3.40 -3.24 4.52
N LEU A 114 -2.69 -2.57 3.59
CA LEU A 114 -2.99 -2.67 2.16
C LEU A 114 -2.64 -4.05 1.60
N GLU A 115 -1.55 -4.68 2.05
CA GLU A 115 -1.23 -6.06 1.70
C GLU A 115 -2.33 -7.02 2.18
N ALA A 116 -2.76 -6.89 3.44
CA ALA A 116 -3.86 -7.67 3.98
C ALA A 116 -5.17 -7.49 3.16
N ALA A 117 -5.45 -6.25 2.74
CA ALA A 117 -6.63 -5.96 1.93
C ALA A 117 -6.56 -6.66 0.56
N ALA A 118 -5.39 -6.65 -0.09
CA ALA A 118 -5.15 -7.35 -1.35
C ALA A 118 -5.27 -8.87 -1.18
N LEU A 119 -4.61 -9.44 -0.17
CA LEU A 119 -4.68 -10.87 0.14
C LEU A 119 -6.13 -11.32 0.35
N LEU A 120 -6.90 -10.60 1.17
CA LEU A 120 -8.28 -10.96 1.48
C LEU A 120 -9.27 -10.73 0.33
N ALA A 121 -8.92 -9.89 -0.65
CA ALA A 121 -9.67 -9.77 -1.90
C ALA A 121 -9.46 -10.99 -2.81
N GLU A 122 -8.26 -11.54 -2.84
CA GLU A 122 -7.91 -12.72 -3.63
C GLU A 122 -8.28 -14.03 -2.91
N LYS A 123 -7.96 -14.10 -1.61
CA LYS A 123 -8.22 -15.26 -0.74
C LYS A 123 -9.03 -14.84 0.48
N PRO A 124 -10.36 -14.92 0.44
CA PRO A 124 -11.22 -14.48 1.56
C PRO A 124 -11.01 -15.24 2.86
N ARG A 125 -10.46 -16.47 2.78
CA ARG A 125 -10.12 -17.33 3.93
C ARG A 125 -8.68 -17.85 3.78
N PRO A 126 -7.67 -17.01 4.03
CA PRO A 126 -6.29 -17.42 3.88
C PRO A 126 -5.89 -18.41 4.99
N SER A 127 -5.00 -19.35 4.65
CA SER A 127 -4.28 -20.17 5.63
C SER A 127 -3.15 -19.36 6.26
N ASP A 128 -2.55 -19.89 7.33
CA ASP A 128 -1.34 -19.29 7.93
C ASP A 128 -0.20 -19.18 6.90
N ALA A 129 -0.03 -20.21 6.06
CA ALA A 129 0.97 -20.19 5.01
C ALA A 129 0.71 -19.10 3.96
N ASP A 130 -0.55 -18.83 3.60
CA ASP A 130 -0.91 -17.71 2.71
C ASP A 130 -0.56 -16.36 3.34
N VAL A 131 -0.84 -16.21 4.64
CA VAL A 131 -0.49 -14.99 5.38
C VAL A 131 1.02 -14.84 5.45
N ASP A 132 1.76 -15.87 5.84
CA ASP A 132 3.22 -15.82 5.93
C ASP A 132 3.85 -15.52 4.58
N GLY A 133 3.34 -16.10 3.51
CA GLY A 133 3.77 -15.82 2.13
C GLY A 133 3.55 -14.37 1.73
N ALA A 134 2.36 -13.81 1.99
CA ALA A 134 2.02 -12.43 1.65
C ALA A 134 2.87 -11.40 2.41
N PHE A 135 3.30 -11.73 3.63
CA PHE A 135 4.09 -10.82 4.48
C PHE A 135 5.58 -11.14 4.51
N SER A 136 6.07 -12.10 3.71
CA SER A 136 7.48 -12.51 3.68
C SER A 136 8.46 -11.36 3.39
N ASP A 137 8.06 -10.41 2.54
CA ASP A 137 8.79 -9.18 2.17
C ASP A 137 8.19 -7.92 2.80
N HIS A 138 7.62 -8.04 3.98
CA HIS A 138 7.21 -6.91 4.79
C HIS A 138 8.04 -6.85 6.08
N VAL A 139 8.74 -5.73 6.31
CA VAL A 139 9.60 -5.57 7.47
C VAL A 139 8.91 -4.77 8.57
N CYS A 140 8.75 -5.40 9.74
CA CYS A 140 8.33 -4.74 10.97
C CYS A 140 9.45 -4.78 12.01
N ARG A 141 10.10 -3.65 12.27
CA ARG A 141 11.20 -3.60 13.27
C ARG A 141 10.72 -3.84 14.69
N CYS A 142 9.45 -3.59 14.97
CA CYS A 142 8.82 -3.87 16.27
C CYS A 142 8.45 -5.35 16.45
N GLY A 143 8.53 -6.17 15.39
CA GLY A 143 8.28 -7.62 15.46
C GLY A 143 6.82 -8.01 15.72
N THR A 144 5.85 -7.21 15.25
CA THR A 144 4.42 -7.44 15.56
C THR A 144 3.76 -8.52 14.68
N TYR A 145 4.53 -9.37 14.01
CA TYR A 145 4.01 -10.39 13.08
C TYR A 145 2.94 -11.32 13.65
N PRO A 146 3.04 -11.82 14.91
CA PRO A 146 1.97 -12.64 15.48
C PRO A 146 0.62 -11.89 15.59
N ARG A 147 0.66 -10.58 15.89
CA ARG A 147 -0.54 -9.74 15.93
C ARG A 147 -1.08 -9.48 14.52
N ILE A 148 -0.20 -9.24 13.53
CA ILE A 148 -0.57 -9.08 12.12
C ILE A 148 -1.31 -10.32 11.63
N ARG A 149 -0.79 -11.54 11.87
CA ARG A 149 -1.44 -12.79 11.48
C ARG A 149 -2.84 -12.90 12.09
N ARG A 150 -2.99 -12.66 13.40
CA ARG A 150 -4.32 -12.66 14.05
C ARG A 150 -5.26 -11.63 13.44
N ALA A 151 -4.76 -10.42 13.15
CA ALA A 151 -5.56 -9.37 12.54
C ALA A 151 -6.06 -9.73 11.13
N VAL A 152 -5.23 -10.40 10.32
CA VAL A 152 -5.64 -10.90 8.99
C VAL A 152 -6.78 -11.92 9.13
N HIS A 153 -6.64 -12.92 10.01
CA HIS A 153 -7.71 -13.91 10.25
C HIS A 153 -8.98 -13.27 10.82
N ARG A 154 -8.85 -12.29 11.73
CA ARG A 154 -9.99 -11.54 12.24
C ARG A 154 -10.70 -10.76 11.14
N ALA A 155 -9.95 -10.08 10.28
CA ALA A 155 -10.51 -9.36 9.13
C ALA A 155 -11.22 -10.31 8.14
N ALA A 156 -10.67 -11.51 7.93
CA ALA A 156 -11.31 -12.56 7.13
C ALA A 156 -12.66 -12.97 7.73
N ALA A 157 -12.72 -13.19 9.05
CA ALA A 157 -13.94 -13.56 9.76
C ALA A 157 -15.01 -12.45 9.73
N MET A 158 -14.61 -11.17 9.72
CA MET A 158 -15.54 -10.03 9.57
C MET A 158 -16.21 -10.02 8.18
N GLY A 159 -15.44 -10.34 7.12
CA GLY A 159 -15.96 -10.37 5.75
C GLY A 159 -16.89 -11.54 5.45
N ALA A 160 -16.86 -12.60 6.25
CA ALA A 160 -17.76 -13.75 6.10
C ALA A 160 -19.17 -13.51 6.70
N ARG A 161 -19.37 -12.38 7.39
CA ARG A 161 -20.63 -12.02 8.07
C ARG A 161 -21.42 -10.90 7.40
N SER A 162 -20.98 -10.42 6.23
CA SER A 162 -21.64 -9.36 5.42
C SER A 162 -22.40 -9.94 4.25
#